data_9db3e082076c86d685c82b6bc6e89349
#
_entry.id   9db3e082076c86d685c82b6bc6e89349
#
_cell.length_a   1.000
_cell.length_b   1.000
_cell.length_c   1.000
_cell.angle_alpha   90.00
_cell.angle_beta   90.00
_cell.angle_gamma   90.00
#
_symmetry.space_group_name_H-M   'P 1'
#
loop_
_entity.id
_entity.type
_entity.pdbx_description
1 polymer ?
#
loop_
_entity_poly.entity_id
_entity_poly.type
_entity_poly.pdbx_seq_one_letter_code
_entity_poly.pdbx_strand_id
1 'polypeptide(L)'
;MLTAATLVAVMIMVSIGTFSWNSIPNLRSHPPTSSVVMVATVVVVVVTHDLSLGVLTGVLLSGIFCAGKVRRMFSVERTSDRNTGMVLYKVRGEIFFASVDRFTCAFQPEGDRPVTIDVSRAHFWDISGVGALDKIVARLRRDGSEVNVIGYNEASADIVDRFAMHDKTGFELGAVPH
;
A
#
# COMPACT_ATOMS: atom_id res chain seq x y z
N MET A 1 10.33 -51.54 24.29
CA MET A 1 10.81 -51.19 22.95
C MET A 1 9.69 -51.04 21.91
N LEU A 2 8.64 -51.85 21.96
CA LEU A 2 7.48 -51.70 21.03
C LEU A 2 6.78 -50.35 21.09
N THR A 3 6.60 -49.76 22.27
CA THR A 3 5.92 -48.46 22.46
C THR A 3 6.64 -47.29 21.81
N ALA A 4 7.96 -47.27 21.84
CA ALA A 4 8.74 -46.19 21.18
C ALA A 4 8.64 -46.28 19.65
N ALA A 5 8.69 -47.48 19.08
CA ALA A 5 8.54 -47.69 17.65
C ALA A 5 7.15 -47.31 17.16
N THR A 6 6.12 -47.60 17.94
CA THR A 6 4.74 -47.21 17.61
C THR A 6 4.55 -45.70 17.63
N LEU A 7 5.12 -45.01 18.61
CA LEU A 7 5.09 -43.53 18.68
C LEU A 7 5.79 -42.90 17.48
N VAL A 8 6.96 -43.39 17.09
CA VAL A 8 7.68 -42.88 15.93
C VAL A 8 6.87 -43.11 14.63
N ALA A 9 6.26 -44.30 14.48
CA ALA A 9 5.45 -44.63 13.32
C ALA A 9 4.22 -43.69 13.22
N VAL A 10 3.55 -43.39 14.33
CA VAL A 10 2.42 -42.46 14.36
C VAL A 10 2.89 -41.04 14.02
N MET A 11 4.03 -40.57 14.55
CA MET A 11 4.57 -39.26 14.23
C MET A 11 4.91 -39.13 12.73
N ILE A 12 5.49 -40.15 12.13
CA ILE A 12 5.78 -40.17 10.70
C ILE A 12 4.47 -40.13 9.86
N MET A 13 3.49 -40.94 10.25
CA MET A 13 2.19 -40.99 9.55
C MET A 13 1.46 -39.66 9.63
N VAL A 14 1.43 -39.02 10.78
CA VAL A 14 0.84 -37.69 10.99
C VAL A 14 1.58 -36.62 10.17
N SER A 15 2.93 -36.67 10.17
CA SER A 15 3.74 -35.74 9.40
C SER A 15 3.48 -35.85 7.90
N ILE A 16 3.39 -37.06 7.36
CA ILE A 16 3.06 -37.28 5.95
C ILE A 16 1.63 -36.86 5.63
N GLY A 17 0.66 -37.17 6.52
CA GLY A 17 -0.74 -36.79 6.34
C GLY A 17 -1.01 -35.29 6.46
N THR A 18 -0.24 -34.58 7.27
CA THR A 18 -0.34 -33.12 7.47
C THR A 18 0.39 -32.36 6.36
N PHE A 19 1.32 -33.01 5.67
CA PHE A 19 2.08 -32.38 4.60
C PHE A 19 1.21 -32.13 3.38
N SER A 20 0.99 -30.86 3.05
CA SER A 20 0.20 -30.45 1.91
C SER A 20 1.01 -30.53 0.62
N TRP A 21 0.91 -31.66 -0.08
CA TRP A 21 1.60 -31.91 -1.35
C TRP A 21 1.23 -30.89 -2.45
N ASN A 22 0.03 -30.32 -2.36
CA ASN A 22 -0.42 -29.25 -3.25
C ASN A 22 0.29 -27.91 -3.04
N SER A 23 1.02 -27.75 -1.94
CA SER A 23 1.78 -26.53 -1.68
C SER A 23 3.01 -26.40 -2.58
N ILE A 24 3.57 -27.52 -3.04
CA ILE A 24 4.77 -27.53 -3.89
C ILE A 24 4.51 -26.91 -5.28
N PRO A 25 3.48 -27.32 -6.04
CA PRO A 25 3.15 -26.66 -7.32
C PRO A 25 2.64 -25.23 -7.13
N ASN A 26 1.92 -24.94 -6.04
CA ASN A 26 1.45 -23.60 -5.71
C ASN A 26 2.60 -22.62 -5.37
N LEU A 27 3.74 -23.11 -4.91
CA LEU A 27 4.95 -22.30 -4.69
C LEU A 27 5.41 -21.59 -5.97
N ARG A 28 5.11 -22.18 -7.12
CA ARG A 28 5.49 -21.67 -8.43
C ARG A 28 4.46 -20.69 -9.01
N SER A 29 3.21 -20.76 -8.53
CA SER A 29 2.08 -19.95 -9.00
C SER A 29 1.82 -18.70 -8.13
N HIS A 30 2.35 -18.66 -6.89
CA HIS A 30 2.19 -17.52 -5.99
C HIS A 30 3.37 -16.54 -6.10
N PRO A 31 3.19 -15.26 -5.71
CA PRO A 31 4.27 -14.29 -5.75
C PRO A 31 5.48 -14.80 -4.96
N PRO A 32 6.68 -14.73 -5.53
CA PRO A 32 7.90 -15.38 -5.01
C PRO A 32 8.26 -14.94 -3.58
N THR A 33 7.78 -13.78 -3.16
CA THR A 33 8.04 -13.21 -1.83
C THR A 33 7.51 -14.07 -0.67
N SER A 34 6.29 -14.62 -0.79
CA SER A 34 5.70 -15.49 0.26
C SER A 34 6.45 -16.81 0.38
N SER A 35 6.88 -17.37 -0.76
CA SER A 35 7.66 -18.62 -0.79
C SER A 35 9.03 -18.46 -0.14
N VAL A 36 9.68 -17.31 -0.35
CA VAL A 36 10.99 -17.01 0.27
C VAL A 36 10.86 -16.92 1.79
N VAL A 37 9.83 -16.23 2.31
CA VAL A 37 9.60 -16.16 3.76
C VAL A 37 9.38 -17.54 4.35
N MET A 38 8.55 -18.37 3.72
CA MET A 38 8.24 -19.71 4.20
C MET A 38 9.52 -20.58 4.26
N VAL A 39 10.29 -20.60 3.18
CA VAL A 39 11.54 -21.41 3.13
C VAL A 39 12.55 -20.89 4.15
N ALA A 40 12.74 -19.59 4.26
CA ALA A 40 13.65 -19.00 5.25
C ALA A 40 13.26 -19.37 6.68
N THR A 41 11.96 -19.27 7.01
CA THR A 41 11.46 -19.66 8.34
C THR A 41 11.73 -21.12 8.64
N VAL A 42 11.43 -22.02 7.69
CA VAL A 42 11.68 -23.46 7.85
C VAL A 42 13.17 -23.75 8.05
N VAL A 43 14.03 -23.14 7.24
CA VAL A 43 15.50 -23.32 7.37
C VAL A 43 15.99 -22.86 8.74
N VAL A 44 15.52 -21.70 9.23
CA VAL A 44 15.91 -21.21 10.57
C VAL A 44 15.48 -22.19 11.65
N VAL A 45 14.23 -22.66 11.63
CA VAL A 45 13.71 -23.62 12.63
C VAL A 45 14.51 -24.91 12.60
N VAL A 46 14.84 -25.44 11.42
CA VAL A 46 15.59 -26.71 11.28
C VAL A 46 17.04 -26.58 11.77
N VAL A 47 17.68 -25.46 11.48
CA VAL A 47 19.09 -25.24 11.86
C VAL A 47 19.24 -24.89 13.34
N THR A 48 18.34 -24.07 13.87
CA THR A 48 18.42 -23.62 15.27
C THR A 48 17.74 -24.57 16.25
N HIS A 49 16.89 -25.47 15.77
CA HIS A 49 16.00 -26.33 16.57
C HIS A 49 15.12 -25.50 17.54
N ASP A 50 14.93 -24.22 17.27
CA ASP A 50 14.16 -23.28 18.09
C ASP A 50 13.00 -22.68 17.27
N LEU A 51 11.79 -23.05 17.68
CA LEU A 51 10.57 -22.57 17.03
C LEU A 51 10.37 -21.05 17.23
N SER A 52 10.81 -20.51 18.37
CA SER A 52 10.67 -19.11 18.71
C SER A 52 11.46 -18.22 17.75
N LEU A 53 12.70 -18.61 17.46
CA LEU A 53 13.55 -17.92 16.48
C LEU A 53 12.98 -18.02 15.07
N GLY A 54 12.39 -19.16 14.72
CA GLY A 54 11.70 -19.33 13.44
C GLY A 54 10.51 -18.37 13.29
N VAL A 55 9.66 -18.29 14.31
CA VAL A 55 8.50 -17.37 14.31
C VAL A 55 8.97 -15.92 14.22
N LEU A 56 9.94 -15.51 15.02
CA LEU A 56 10.48 -14.15 14.99
C LEU A 56 11.03 -13.80 13.60
N THR A 57 11.81 -14.68 13.01
CA THR A 57 12.36 -14.49 11.65
C THR A 57 11.25 -14.38 10.62
N GLY A 58 10.23 -15.25 10.67
CA GLY A 58 9.10 -15.22 9.76
C GLY A 58 8.31 -13.92 9.83
N VAL A 59 8.05 -13.43 11.04
CA VAL A 59 7.33 -12.15 11.26
C VAL A 59 8.15 -10.97 10.73
N LEU A 60 9.44 -10.90 11.04
CA LEU A 60 10.31 -9.82 10.58
C LEU A 60 10.44 -9.79 9.05
N LEU A 61 10.70 -10.94 8.41
CA LEU A 61 10.78 -11.03 6.96
C LEU A 61 9.45 -10.65 6.30
N SER A 62 8.34 -11.18 6.81
CA SER A 62 7.00 -10.87 6.31
C SER A 62 6.71 -9.37 6.40
N GLY A 63 7.07 -8.72 7.51
CA GLY A 63 6.92 -7.28 7.69
C GLY A 63 7.73 -6.47 6.66
N ILE A 64 9.00 -6.85 6.42
CA ILE A 64 9.86 -6.18 5.43
C ILE A 64 9.28 -6.32 4.02
N PHE A 65 8.86 -7.51 3.63
CA PHE A 65 8.25 -7.73 2.31
C PHE A 65 6.90 -7.04 2.16
N CYS A 66 6.08 -7.00 3.22
CA CYS A 66 4.82 -6.27 3.23
C CYS A 66 5.06 -4.77 3.02
N ALA A 67 5.99 -4.17 3.76
CA ALA A 67 6.36 -2.76 3.59
C ALA A 67 6.85 -2.46 2.16
N GLY A 68 7.64 -3.37 1.57
CA GLY A 68 8.09 -3.25 0.18
C GLY A 68 6.96 -3.33 -0.84
N LYS A 69 5.94 -4.16 -0.59
CA LYS A 69 4.76 -4.30 -1.45
C LYS A 69 3.86 -3.07 -1.38
N VAL A 70 3.62 -2.54 -0.18
CA VAL A 70 2.85 -1.31 0.05
C VAL A 70 3.43 -0.13 -0.73
N ARG A 71 4.77 -0.04 -0.84
CA ARG A 71 5.45 1.01 -1.62
C ARG A 71 5.11 1.00 -3.11
N ARG A 72 4.59 -0.08 -3.67
CA ARG A 72 4.25 -0.22 -5.10
C ARG A 72 2.75 -0.11 -5.36
N MET A 73 1.94 0.15 -4.34
CA MET A 73 0.48 0.14 -4.47
C MET A 73 -0.08 1.36 -5.17
N PHE A 74 0.67 2.47 -5.25
CA PHE A 74 0.22 3.64 -6.00
C PHE A 74 1.34 4.22 -6.87
N SER A 75 0.94 4.91 -7.94
CA SER A 75 1.81 5.68 -8.82
C SER A 75 1.19 7.02 -9.15
N VAL A 76 2.04 8.03 -9.28
CA VAL A 76 1.67 9.37 -9.76
C VAL A 76 2.49 9.66 -11.00
N GLU A 77 1.81 9.85 -12.12
CA GLU A 77 2.42 10.22 -13.40
C GLU A 77 2.18 11.71 -13.64
N ARG A 78 3.25 12.47 -13.79
CA ARG A 78 3.21 13.89 -14.14
C ARG A 78 3.40 14.05 -15.65
N THR A 79 2.44 14.67 -16.30
CA THR A 79 2.50 15.05 -17.72
C THR A 79 2.34 16.57 -17.83
N SER A 80 3.25 17.22 -18.52
CA SER A 80 3.12 18.66 -18.81
C SER A 80 2.90 18.87 -20.30
N ASP A 81 1.83 19.54 -20.65
CA ASP A 81 1.59 19.95 -22.03
C ASP A 81 2.35 21.24 -22.31
N ARG A 82 3.25 21.19 -23.31
CA ARG A 82 4.07 22.34 -23.69
C ARG A 82 3.28 23.45 -24.38
N ASN A 83 2.14 23.12 -24.97
CA ASN A 83 1.34 24.08 -25.75
C ASN A 83 0.40 24.89 -24.84
N THR A 84 -0.18 24.25 -23.83
CA THR A 84 -1.17 24.89 -22.91
C THR A 84 -0.54 25.32 -21.59
N GLY A 85 0.70 24.87 -21.29
CA GLY A 85 1.34 25.09 -19.99
C GLY A 85 0.70 24.30 -18.85
N MET A 86 -0.37 23.55 -19.12
CA MET A 86 -1.12 22.79 -18.13
C MET A 86 -0.33 21.57 -17.64
N VAL A 87 -0.38 21.32 -16.35
CA VAL A 87 0.22 20.14 -15.73
C VAL A 87 -0.87 19.16 -15.33
N LEU A 88 -0.77 17.94 -15.81
CA LEU A 88 -1.69 16.85 -15.49
C LEU A 88 -0.99 15.82 -14.60
N TYR A 89 -1.51 15.63 -13.40
CA TYR A 89 -1.12 14.55 -12.49
C TYR A 89 -2.14 13.41 -12.57
N LYS A 90 -1.72 12.26 -13.08
CA LYS A 90 -2.54 11.04 -13.09
C LYS A 90 -2.18 10.18 -11.90
N VAL A 91 -3.14 10.02 -10.99
CA VAL A 91 -2.99 9.22 -9.80
C VAL A 91 -3.63 7.86 -10.02
N ARG A 92 -2.89 6.78 -9.71
CA ARG A 92 -3.38 5.40 -9.86
C ARG A 92 -3.02 4.58 -8.65
N GLY A 93 -3.94 3.73 -8.22
CA GLY A 93 -3.74 2.74 -7.16
C GLY A 93 -4.34 3.14 -5.82
N GLU A 94 -3.87 2.49 -4.77
CA GLU A 94 -4.48 2.54 -3.44
C GLU A 94 -3.82 3.63 -2.58
N ILE A 95 -4.64 4.56 -2.06
CA ILE A 95 -4.19 5.66 -1.20
C ILE A 95 -4.79 5.46 0.18
N PHE A 96 -3.94 5.34 1.18
CA PHE A 96 -4.28 5.14 2.57
C PHE A 96 -3.18 5.67 3.49
N PHE A 97 -3.38 5.64 4.80
CA PHE A 97 -2.49 6.27 5.78
C PHE A 97 -0.99 5.99 5.57
N ALA A 98 -0.62 4.75 5.21
CA ALA A 98 0.79 4.39 5.01
C ALA A 98 1.40 4.92 3.70
N SER A 99 0.59 5.40 2.76
CA SER A 99 1.04 5.97 1.48
C SER A 99 1.00 7.51 1.45
N VAL A 100 0.41 8.16 2.45
CA VAL A 100 0.16 9.61 2.50
C VAL A 100 1.43 10.43 2.29
N ASP A 101 2.51 10.13 3.00
CA ASP A 101 3.76 10.89 2.90
C ASP A 101 4.32 10.87 1.48
N ARG A 102 4.36 9.68 0.87
CA ARG A 102 4.83 9.54 -0.50
C ARG A 102 3.90 10.18 -1.51
N PHE A 103 2.59 10.09 -1.28
CA PHE A 103 1.58 10.74 -2.10
C PHE A 103 1.77 12.26 -2.07
N THR A 104 1.94 12.84 -0.89
CA THR A 104 2.18 14.27 -0.74
C THR A 104 3.51 14.74 -1.36
N CYS A 105 4.57 13.94 -1.24
CA CYS A 105 5.88 14.23 -1.84
C CYS A 105 5.93 14.08 -3.37
N ALA A 106 4.96 13.37 -3.96
CA ALA A 106 4.92 13.18 -5.41
C ALA A 106 4.53 14.45 -6.19
N PHE A 107 3.94 15.43 -5.53
CA PHE A 107 3.53 16.70 -6.14
C PHE A 107 4.57 17.77 -5.90
N GLN A 108 4.99 18.44 -6.96
CA GLN A 108 5.96 19.53 -6.92
C GLN A 108 5.24 20.89 -7.00
N PRO A 109 5.87 21.96 -6.49
CA PRO A 109 5.39 23.32 -6.75
C PRO A 109 5.41 23.61 -8.25
N GLU A 110 4.29 24.04 -8.79
CA GLU A 110 4.15 24.28 -10.25
C GLU A 110 4.08 25.79 -10.60
N GLY A 111 4.12 26.67 -9.59
CA GLY A 111 3.95 28.12 -9.76
C GLY A 111 2.56 28.45 -10.31
N ASP A 112 2.44 29.47 -11.14
CA ASP A 112 1.18 29.95 -11.70
C ASP A 112 0.57 29.06 -12.81
N ARG A 113 0.98 27.80 -12.89
CA ARG A 113 0.48 26.88 -13.94
C ARG A 113 -0.85 26.27 -13.53
N PRO A 114 -1.79 26.11 -14.48
CA PRO A 114 -2.99 25.33 -14.22
C PRO A 114 -2.64 23.85 -14.01
N VAL A 115 -3.10 23.30 -12.91
CA VAL A 115 -2.84 21.91 -12.50
C VAL A 115 -4.15 21.14 -12.49
N THR A 116 -4.18 20.01 -13.19
CA THR A 116 -5.28 19.06 -13.12
C THR A 116 -4.81 17.78 -12.46
N ILE A 117 -5.54 17.32 -11.45
CA ILE A 117 -5.28 16.06 -10.74
C ILE A 117 -6.38 15.08 -11.12
N ASP A 118 -6.02 14.06 -11.88
CA ASP A 118 -6.91 12.98 -12.29
C ASP A 118 -6.80 11.81 -11.31
N VAL A 119 -7.84 11.58 -10.54
CA VAL A 119 -7.96 10.52 -9.55
C VAL A 119 -8.89 9.37 -9.99
N SER A 120 -9.25 9.31 -11.27
CA SER A 120 -10.17 8.29 -11.81
C SER A 120 -9.76 6.85 -11.52
N ARG A 121 -8.46 6.60 -11.36
CA ARG A 121 -7.87 5.28 -11.09
C ARG A 121 -7.24 5.20 -9.69
N ALA A 122 -7.56 6.16 -8.83
CA ALA A 122 -7.14 6.17 -7.43
C ALA A 122 -8.29 5.69 -6.55
N HIS A 123 -7.97 4.87 -5.55
CA HIS A 123 -8.92 4.44 -4.53
C HIS A 123 -8.47 4.98 -3.17
N PHE A 124 -9.30 5.81 -2.58
CA PHE A 124 -9.09 6.33 -1.23
C PHE A 124 -9.76 5.41 -0.22
N TRP A 125 -8.95 4.80 0.64
CA TRP A 125 -9.42 3.81 1.61
C TRP A 125 -9.78 4.41 2.96
N ASP A 126 -9.21 5.58 3.27
CA ASP A 126 -9.38 6.23 4.55
C ASP A 126 -9.39 7.76 4.45
N ILE A 127 -9.79 8.40 5.55
CA ILE A 127 -9.83 9.86 5.71
C ILE A 127 -8.43 10.48 5.54
N SER A 128 -7.36 9.74 5.91
CA SER A 128 -5.99 10.24 5.80
C SER A 128 -5.60 10.49 4.34
N GLY A 129 -6.04 9.61 3.43
CA GLY A 129 -5.84 9.76 1.99
C GLY A 129 -6.55 10.99 1.44
N VAL A 130 -7.81 11.21 1.83
CA VAL A 130 -8.59 12.39 1.43
C VAL A 130 -7.95 13.67 1.99
N GLY A 131 -7.59 13.68 3.28
CA GLY A 131 -6.92 14.82 3.90
C GLY A 131 -5.55 15.13 3.28
N ALA A 132 -4.86 14.12 2.75
CA ALA A 132 -3.62 14.33 2.01
C ALA A 132 -3.89 15.03 0.66
N LEU A 133 -4.95 14.65 -0.05
CA LEU A 133 -5.38 15.32 -1.29
C LEU A 133 -5.73 16.79 -1.01
N ASP A 134 -6.51 17.07 0.03
CA ASP A 134 -6.85 18.43 0.45
C ASP A 134 -5.59 19.28 0.72
N LYS A 135 -4.63 18.72 1.44
CA LYS A 135 -3.35 19.40 1.72
C LYS A 135 -2.55 19.69 0.44
N ILE A 136 -2.56 18.76 -0.52
CA ILE A 136 -1.89 18.94 -1.81
C ILE A 136 -2.56 20.07 -2.59
N VAL A 137 -3.89 20.04 -2.72
CA VAL A 137 -4.66 21.08 -3.42
C VAL A 137 -4.44 22.44 -2.79
N ALA A 138 -4.53 22.53 -1.45
CA ALA A 138 -4.33 23.79 -0.73
C ALA A 138 -2.89 24.31 -0.87
N ARG A 139 -1.88 23.42 -0.90
CA ARG A 139 -0.49 23.82 -1.13
C ARG A 139 -0.28 24.37 -2.53
N LEU A 140 -0.77 23.68 -3.58
CA LEU A 140 -0.64 24.12 -4.96
C LEU A 140 -1.39 25.43 -5.22
N ARG A 141 -2.58 25.62 -4.65
CA ARG A 141 -3.32 26.89 -4.71
C ARG A 141 -2.57 28.04 -4.03
N ARG A 142 -1.91 27.77 -2.90
CA ARG A 142 -1.08 28.76 -2.21
C ARG A 142 0.15 29.14 -3.02
N ASP A 143 0.69 28.21 -3.79
CA ASP A 143 1.82 28.45 -4.71
C ASP A 143 1.41 29.18 -5.99
N GLY A 144 0.11 29.58 -6.14
CA GLY A 144 -0.43 30.34 -7.28
C GLY A 144 -1.11 29.49 -8.34
N SER A 145 -1.09 28.16 -8.23
CA SER A 145 -1.68 27.27 -9.23
C SER A 145 -3.21 27.26 -9.16
N GLU A 146 -3.87 27.32 -10.31
CA GLU A 146 -5.28 26.95 -10.43
C GLU A 146 -5.42 25.43 -10.45
N VAL A 147 -6.01 24.85 -9.40
CA VAL A 147 -6.07 23.39 -9.23
C VAL A 147 -7.48 22.88 -9.44
N ASN A 148 -7.61 21.95 -10.38
CA ASN A 148 -8.83 21.20 -10.66
C ASN A 148 -8.63 19.71 -10.38
N VAL A 149 -9.53 19.10 -9.62
CA VAL A 149 -9.50 17.65 -9.32
C VAL A 149 -10.64 16.99 -10.08
N ILE A 150 -10.32 15.96 -10.86
CA ILE A 150 -11.27 15.26 -11.72
C ILE A 150 -11.25 13.76 -11.49
N GLY A 151 -12.37 13.11 -11.79
CA GLY A 151 -12.43 11.65 -11.90
C GLY A 151 -12.57 10.93 -10.57
N TYR A 152 -13.38 11.43 -9.63
CA TYR A 152 -13.69 10.67 -8.43
C TYR A 152 -14.35 9.34 -8.76
N ASN A 153 -13.76 8.24 -8.29
CA ASN A 153 -14.31 6.90 -8.47
C ASN A 153 -15.50 6.70 -7.52
N GLU A 154 -16.54 5.96 -7.95
CA GLU A 154 -17.73 5.68 -7.14
C GLU A 154 -17.39 5.10 -5.77
N ALA A 155 -16.38 4.22 -5.68
CA ALA A 155 -15.93 3.64 -4.42
C ALA A 155 -15.29 4.67 -3.46
N SER A 156 -14.73 5.75 -3.98
CA SER A 156 -14.11 6.82 -3.20
C SER A 156 -15.03 8.04 -3.05
N ALA A 157 -16.05 8.17 -3.91
CA ALA A 157 -16.95 9.32 -3.96
C ALA A 157 -17.63 9.56 -2.61
N ASP A 158 -18.12 8.52 -1.94
CA ASP A 158 -18.78 8.64 -0.64
C ASP A 158 -17.85 9.18 0.46
N ILE A 159 -16.59 8.73 0.48
CA ILE A 159 -15.59 9.22 1.45
C ILE A 159 -15.14 10.64 1.09
N VAL A 160 -14.91 10.91 -0.19
CA VAL A 160 -14.48 12.22 -0.67
C VAL A 160 -15.57 13.26 -0.45
N ASP A 161 -16.83 12.96 -0.80
CA ASP A 161 -17.97 13.87 -0.63
C ASP A 161 -18.22 14.23 0.85
N ARG A 162 -18.02 13.27 1.75
CA ARG A 162 -18.19 13.48 3.20
C ARG A 162 -17.05 14.25 3.85
N PHE A 163 -15.80 14.02 3.43
CA PHE A 163 -14.61 14.48 4.15
C PHE A 163 -13.73 15.45 3.36
N ALA A 164 -13.81 15.52 2.03
CA ALA A 164 -13.03 16.46 1.26
C ALA A 164 -13.46 17.91 1.54
N MET A 165 -12.50 18.77 1.75
CA MET A 165 -12.72 20.19 2.04
C MET A 165 -12.31 21.10 0.88
N HIS A 166 -11.50 20.61 -0.05
CA HIS A 166 -10.94 21.41 -1.14
C HIS A 166 -11.98 21.94 -2.15
N ASP A 167 -13.16 21.30 -2.22
CA ASP A 167 -14.25 21.67 -3.13
C ASP A 167 -15.37 22.44 -2.40
N LYS A 168 -15.26 22.63 -1.07
CA LYS A 168 -16.22 23.44 -0.30
C LYS A 168 -15.84 24.91 -0.38
N THR A 169 -16.81 25.74 -0.77
CA THR A 169 -16.65 27.20 -0.88
C THR A 169 -16.20 27.78 0.47
N GLY A 170 -15.01 28.38 0.53
CA GLY A 170 -14.48 29.02 1.73
C GLY A 170 -13.38 28.26 2.47
N PHE A 171 -12.79 27.23 1.84
CA PHE A 171 -11.64 26.53 2.44
C PHE A 171 -10.38 27.40 2.39
N GLU A 172 -10.17 28.18 3.45
CA GLU A 172 -8.88 28.82 3.76
C GLU A 172 -8.20 28.05 4.89
N LEU A 173 -6.92 27.69 4.69
CA LEU A 173 -6.06 26.97 5.65
C LEU A 173 -5.70 27.83 6.90
N GLY A 174 -6.69 28.54 7.47
CA GLY A 174 -6.50 29.38 8.65
C GLY A 174 -7.36 29.03 9.85
N ALA A 175 -8.35 28.17 9.70
CA ALA A 175 -9.26 27.81 10.78
C ALA A 175 -9.05 26.35 11.20
N VAL A 176 -7.95 26.08 11.90
CA VAL A 176 -7.88 24.90 12.78
C VAL A 176 -8.51 25.33 14.10
N PRO A 177 -9.70 24.86 14.48
CA PRO A 177 -10.21 25.07 15.83
C PRO A 177 -9.31 24.31 16.80
N HIS A 178 -8.87 24.98 17.81
CA HIS A 178 -8.13 24.45 18.97
C HIS A 178 -9.00 23.50 19.80
#